data_3e084ce2f34b36b5312262f70535668a
#
_entry.id   3e084ce2f34b36b5312262f70535668a
#
_cell.length_a   1.000
_cell.length_b   1.000
_cell.length_c   1.000
_cell.angle_alpha   90.00
_cell.angle_beta   90.00
_cell.angle_gamma   90.00
#
_symmetry.space_group_name_H-M   'P 1'
#
loop_
_entity.id
_entity.type
_entity.pdbx_description
1 polymer ?
#
loop_
_entity_poly.entity_id
_entity_poly.type
_entity_poly.pdbx_seq_one_letter_code
_entity_poly.pdbx_strand_id
1 'polypeptide(L)'
;MSSSVLSPATTTGLSPRRKSLVLAICCISMIVVVMDISIVNVALPAMGRDLHASESGLQWTVDAYSLVLAGFLVLSGSTADRVGRRRVFQIGLAAFGLGSLLCGLAPGIGWLIAARVLQAVGGTMLNPVSLAIVANTFTDAAERARAIGVFGSISGLALALGPILGGGLVDAFGWRSVFWINIPIVAVAIVCAALFVPESRAARARRFDPVGQALMVVVLGSVVYAIIESTSLGWTSPVIIGLFVVAALGVAGILVYEPRRADPLLELRLFRSVPFSSAIVMALFALCGFGAFLFVTTQYLQDVRGLAPVTAGLCLLPVGLPVLVISPLTGRLVGARGPLLPLVVAGTALALGGAMSLWIGPATPLVAVVSIYLLFGIFLGAVNPPITNSAISGMPRSMAGLAGSLASTGRQAGTTLGVAISGTIIGPALAHGGTTFTNAAHGVWWTVAALGAGIALLGVASTGPWATRTAARTADS
;
A
#
# COMPACT_ATOMS: atom_id res chain seq x y z
N MET A 1 -39.70 -8.91 32.32
CA MET A 1 -38.23 -9.05 32.15
C MET A 1 -37.74 -7.90 31.32
N SER A 2 -37.13 -6.94 31.98
CA SER A 2 -36.71 -5.68 31.40
C SER A 2 -35.41 -5.90 30.64
N SER A 3 -35.43 -5.76 29.31
CA SER A 3 -34.25 -5.76 28.47
C SER A 3 -33.56 -4.40 28.64
N SER A 4 -32.43 -4.38 29.37
CA SER A 4 -31.52 -3.27 29.45
C SER A 4 -30.92 -3.04 28.07
N VAL A 5 -31.47 -2.08 27.32
CA VAL A 5 -30.85 -1.51 26.13
C VAL A 5 -29.58 -0.81 26.58
N LEU A 6 -28.43 -1.45 26.36
CA LEU A 6 -27.13 -0.82 26.51
C LEU A 6 -27.08 0.37 25.52
N SER A 7 -27.22 1.56 26.06
CA SER A 7 -27.06 2.83 25.35
C SER A 7 -25.69 2.85 24.68
N PRO A 8 -25.56 3.26 23.39
CA PRO A 8 -24.25 3.42 22.77
C PRO A 8 -23.48 4.46 23.56
N ALA A 9 -22.27 4.10 24.03
CA ALA A 9 -21.39 5.01 24.73
C ALA A 9 -21.13 6.23 23.86
N THR A 10 -21.80 7.33 24.17
CA THR A 10 -21.65 8.61 23.52
C THR A 10 -20.25 9.13 23.80
N THR A 11 -19.41 9.25 22.78
CA THR A 11 -18.08 9.91 22.81
C THR A 11 -18.21 11.45 22.93
N THR A 12 -19.36 11.94 23.34
CA THR A 12 -19.61 13.36 23.63
C THR A 12 -18.83 13.74 24.90
N GLY A 13 -17.62 14.29 24.73
CA GLY A 13 -16.90 14.88 25.85
C GLY A 13 -15.40 14.59 25.97
N LEU A 14 -14.74 14.03 24.94
CA LEU A 14 -13.26 13.90 25.03
C LEU A 14 -12.61 15.30 25.03
N SER A 15 -11.71 15.53 26.00
CA SER A 15 -10.96 16.79 26.04
C SER A 15 -10.09 16.93 24.77
N PRO A 16 -9.81 18.17 24.32
CA PRO A 16 -8.95 18.40 23.14
C PRO A 16 -7.61 17.69 23.22
N ARG A 17 -7.00 17.64 24.41
CA ARG A 17 -5.73 16.91 24.66
C ARG A 17 -5.89 15.42 24.40
N ARG A 18 -6.98 14.80 24.84
CA ARG A 18 -7.23 13.36 24.62
C ARG A 18 -7.49 13.04 23.15
N LYS A 19 -8.23 13.90 22.42
CA LYS A 19 -8.42 13.79 20.97
C LYS A 19 -7.06 13.81 20.23
N SER A 20 -6.18 14.74 20.59
CA SER A 20 -4.84 14.85 20.00
C SER A 20 -3.98 13.61 20.30
N LEU A 21 -4.05 13.05 21.51
CA LEU A 21 -3.35 11.81 21.85
C LEU A 21 -3.87 10.63 21.05
N VAL A 22 -5.18 10.47 20.88
CA VAL A 22 -5.76 9.42 20.03
C VAL A 22 -5.27 9.55 18.61
N LEU A 23 -5.25 10.77 18.04
CA LEU A 23 -4.71 11.01 16.70
C LEU A 23 -3.23 10.62 16.61
N ALA A 24 -2.41 11.02 17.59
CA ALA A 24 -0.98 10.69 17.63
C ALA A 24 -0.75 9.17 17.67
N ILE A 25 -1.53 8.41 18.47
CA ILE A 25 -1.44 6.95 18.54
C ILE A 25 -1.78 6.32 17.19
N CYS A 26 -2.85 6.78 16.54
CA CYS A 26 -3.21 6.32 15.21
C CYS A 26 -2.14 6.67 14.15
N CYS A 27 -1.52 7.83 14.27
CA CYS A 27 -0.41 8.25 13.41
C CYS A 27 0.84 7.36 13.60
N ILE A 28 1.18 6.99 14.83
CA ILE A 28 2.30 6.08 15.13
C ILE A 28 2.07 4.73 14.44
N SER A 29 0.88 4.16 14.50
CA SER A 29 0.58 2.90 13.82
C SER A 29 0.70 3.01 12.30
N MET A 30 0.31 4.15 11.73
CA MET A 30 0.47 4.42 10.29
C MET A 30 1.94 4.54 9.91
N ILE A 31 2.75 5.24 10.72
CA ILE A 31 4.20 5.34 10.53
C ILE A 31 4.81 3.95 10.46
N VAL A 32 4.52 3.09 11.43
CA VAL A 32 5.10 1.75 11.52
C VAL A 32 4.80 0.93 10.28
N VAL A 33 3.54 0.90 9.81
CA VAL A 33 3.14 0.12 8.62
C VAL A 33 3.73 0.68 7.33
N VAL A 34 3.70 2.01 7.14
CA VAL A 34 4.19 2.63 5.89
C VAL A 34 5.71 2.64 5.83
N MET A 35 6.36 2.89 6.97
CA MET A 35 7.81 2.83 7.08
C MET A 35 8.33 1.42 6.82
N ASP A 36 7.65 0.39 7.35
CA ASP A 36 8.03 -1.01 7.16
C ASP A 36 8.11 -1.39 5.68
N ILE A 37 7.16 -0.94 4.85
CA ILE A 37 7.18 -1.18 3.40
C ILE A 37 8.45 -0.59 2.75
N SER A 38 8.84 0.61 3.13
CA SER A 38 9.96 1.30 2.50
C SER A 38 11.33 0.92 3.09
N ILE A 39 11.39 0.67 4.39
CA ILE A 39 12.63 0.33 5.11
C ILE A 39 13.15 -1.06 4.70
N VAL A 40 12.25 -2.03 4.50
CA VAL A 40 12.59 -3.39 4.09
C VAL A 40 13.22 -3.41 2.70
N ASN A 41 12.74 -2.58 1.76
CA ASN A 41 13.34 -2.49 0.43
C ASN A 41 14.83 -2.12 0.48
N VAL A 42 15.23 -1.18 1.35
CA VAL A 42 16.64 -0.79 1.52
C VAL A 42 17.47 -1.91 2.11
N ALA A 43 16.88 -2.78 2.93
CA ALA A 43 17.54 -3.90 3.57
C ALA A 43 17.69 -5.15 2.68
N LEU A 44 16.92 -5.24 1.55
CA LEU A 44 16.90 -6.43 0.69
C LEU A 44 18.28 -6.92 0.25
N PRO A 45 19.20 -6.07 -0.26
CA PRO A 45 20.53 -6.54 -0.67
C PRO A 45 21.34 -7.13 0.50
N ALA A 46 21.21 -6.54 1.70
CA ALA A 46 21.88 -7.08 2.89
C ALA A 46 21.27 -8.41 3.34
N MET A 47 19.94 -8.56 3.26
CA MET A 47 19.24 -9.82 3.52
C MET A 47 19.67 -10.90 2.52
N GLY A 48 19.77 -10.56 1.23
CA GLY A 48 20.19 -11.46 0.18
C GLY A 48 21.56 -12.05 0.45
N ARG A 49 22.52 -11.20 0.83
CA ARG A 49 23.89 -11.64 1.16
C ARG A 49 23.96 -12.49 2.43
N ASP A 50 23.30 -12.07 3.50
CA ASP A 50 23.37 -12.74 4.81
C ASP A 50 22.63 -14.07 4.84
N LEU A 51 21.46 -14.15 4.21
CA LEU A 51 20.61 -15.35 4.17
C LEU A 51 20.86 -16.25 2.95
N HIS A 52 21.79 -15.88 2.06
CA HIS A 52 22.03 -16.55 0.78
C HIS A 52 20.74 -16.76 -0.02
N ALA A 53 19.89 -15.73 -0.03
CA ALA A 53 18.54 -15.79 -0.58
C ALA A 53 18.56 -15.73 -2.12
N SER A 54 17.68 -16.52 -2.74
CA SER A 54 17.41 -16.40 -4.17
C SER A 54 16.62 -15.10 -4.46
N GLU A 55 16.58 -14.70 -5.73
CA GLU A 55 15.81 -13.54 -6.17
C GLU A 55 14.32 -13.70 -5.83
N SER A 56 13.74 -14.87 -6.07
CA SER A 56 12.34 -15.12 -5.70
C SER A 56 12.14 -15.02 -4.18
N GLY A 57 13.12 -15.44 -3.37
CA GLY A 57 13.08 -15.27 -1.91
C GLY A 57 13.05 -13.81 -1.47
N LEU A 58 13.80 -12.93 -2.15
CA LEU A 58 13.79 -11.49 -1.89
C LEU A 58 12.46 -10.86 -2.30
N GLN A 59 11.92 -11.24 -3.46
CA GLN A 59 10.57 -10.82 -3.89
C GLN A 59 9.51 -11.25 -2.87
N TRP A 60 9.52 -12.52 -2.47
CA TRP A 60 8.58 -13.04 -1.47
C TRP A 60 8.68 -12.35 -0.11
N THR A 61 9.85 -11.85 0.29
CA THR A 61 9.99 -11.07 1.53
C THR A 61 9.15 -9.79 1.51
N VAL A 62 9.01 -9.14 0.34
CA VAL A 62 8.17 -7.95 0.16
C VAL A 62 6.73 -8.34 -0.16
N ASP A 63 6.56 -9.30 -1.08
CA ASP A 63 5.25 -9.59 -1.66
C ASP A 63 4.35 -10.39 -0.73
N ALA A 64 4.88 -11.27 0.13
CA ALA A 64 4.07 -11.95 1.14
C ALA A 64 3.37 -10.95 2.07
N TYR A 65 4.08 -9.89 2.47
CA TYR A 65 3.51 -8.82 3.29
C TYR A 65 2.42 -8.05 2.53
N SER A 66 2.73 -7.56 1.33
CA SER A 66 1.82 -6.76 0.52
C SER A 66 0.59 -7.54 0.07
N LEU A 67 0.76 -8.83 -0.25
CA LEU A 67 -0.32 -9.75 -0.63
C LEU A 67 -1.32 -9.96 0.51
N VAL A 68 -0.83 -10.21 1.71
CA VAL A 68 -1.68 -10.35 2.91
C VAL A 68 -2.40 -9.04 3.20
N LEU A 69 -1.71 -7.89 3.08
CA LEU A 69 -2.38 -6.59 3.20
C LEU A 69 -3.49 -6.44 2.16
N ALA A 70 -3.23 -6.73 0.88
CA ALA A 70 -4.23 -6.65 -0.17
C ALA A 70 -5.43 -7.56 0.10
N GLY A 71 -5.15 -8.79 0.51
CA GLY A 71 -6.15 -9.81 0.73
C GLY A 71 -7.06 -9.57 1.94
N PHE A 72 -6.55 -9.04 3.06
CA PHE A 72 -7.28 -9.03 4.34
C PHE A 72 -7.68 -7.63 4.86
N LEU A 73 -7.37 -6.57 4.14
CA LEU A 73 -7.64 -5.19 4.59
C LEU A 73 -9.13 -4.93 4.82
N VAL A 74 -10.01 -5.41 3.94
CA VAL A 74 -11.48 -5.25 4.05
C VAL A 74 -12.02 -6.07 5.22
N LEU A 75 -11.52 -7.29 5.38
CA LEU A 75 -11.87 -8.18 6.49
C LEU A 75 -11.57 -7.53 7.85
N SER A 76 -10.39 -6.93 7.98
CA SER A 76 -9.95 -6.29 9.22
C SER A 76 -10.85 -5.15 9.62
N GLY A 77 -11.27 -4.30 8.67
CA GLY A 77 -12.21 -3.22 8.90
C GLY A 77 -13.57 -3.72 9.40
N SER A 78 -14.13 -4.75 8.73
CA SER A 78 -15.41 -5.34 9.13
C SER A 78 -15.34 -6.05 10.49
N THR A 79 -14.22 -6.66 10.80
CA THR A 79 -13.96 -7.30 12.12
C THR A 79 -13.91 -6.25 13.22
N ALA A 80 -13.23 -5.13 12.99
CA ALA A 80 -13.13 -4.02 13.94
C ALA A 80 -14.49 -3.41 14.27
N ASP A 81 -15.35 -3.26 13.25
CA ASP A 81 -16.69 -2.74 13.42
C ASP A 81 -17.57 -3.63 14.28
N ARG A 82 -17.33 -4.95 14.33
CA ARG A 82 -18.07 -5.94 15.14
C ARG A 82 -17.49 -6.13 16.53
N VAL A 83 -16.20 -6.45 16.60
CA VAL A 83 -15.52 -6.86 17.82
C VAL A 83 -15.19 -5.66 18.71
N GLY A 84 -14.91 -4.53 18.08
CA GLY A 84 -14.47 -3.29 18.72
C GLY A 84 -13.16 -2.79 18.13
N ARG A 85 -13.14 -1.49 17.80
CA ARG A 85 -12.04 -0.88 17.08
C ARG A 85 -10.75 -0.85 17.90
N ARG A 86 -10.83 -0.49 19.19
CA ARG A 86 -9.66 -0.49 20.07
C ARG A 86 -9.08 -1.89 20.23
N ARG A 87 -9.94 -2.90 20.45
CA ARG A 87 -9.49 -4.29 20.63
C ARG A 87 -8.78 -4.82 19.40
N VAL A 88 -9.38 -4.65 18.20
CA VAL A 88 -8.79 -5.10 16.94
C VAL A 88 -7.50 -4.34 16.65
N PHE A 89 -7.44 -3.04 16.94
CA PHE A 89 -6.25 -2.24 16.83
C PHE A 89 -5.09 -2.76 17.71
N GLN A 90 -5.37 -3.10 18.97
CA GLN A 90 -4.37 -3.66 19.89
C GLN A 90 -3.90 -5.05 19.48
N ILE A 91 -4.82 -5.92 19.01
CA ILE A 91 -4.47 -7.23 18.45
C ILE A 91 -3.57 -7.06 17.22
N GLY A 92 -3.90 -6.08 16.34
CA GLY A 92 -3.10 -5.74 15.18
C GLY A 92 -1.69 -5.29 15.54
N LEU A 93 -1.55 -4.38 16.53
CA LEU A 93 -0.25 -3.95 17.04
C LEU A 93 0.54 -5.14 17.62
N ALA A 94 -0.08 -5.99 18.42
CA ALA A 94 0.58 -7.14 19.03
C ALA A 94 1.04 -8.16 17.96
N ALA A 95 0.19 -8.47 16.98
CA ALA A 95 0.55 -9.35 15.87
C ALA A 95 1.67 -8.77 14.99
N PHE A 96 1.61 -7.45 14.71
CA PHE A 96 2.66 -6.74 13.96
C PHE A 96 4.00 -6.76 14.72
N GLY A 97 3.98 -6.47 16.03
CA GLY A 97 5.17 -6.49 16.88
C GLY A 97 5.78 -7.88 17.01
N LEU A 98 4.95 -8.91 17.19
CA LEU A 98 5.40 -10.31 17.22
C LEU A 98 5.99 -10.72 15.87
N GLY A 99 5.33 -10.39 14.76
CA GLY A 99 5.85 -10.63 13.42
C GLY A 99 7.20 -9.93 13.21
N SER A 100 7.34 -8.66 13.64
CA SER A 100 8.62 -7.94 13.58
C SER A 100 9.72 -8.60 14.41
N LEU A 101 9.39 -9.06 15.62
CA LEU A 101 10.34 -9.81 16.46
C LEU A 101 10.82 -11.08 15.75
N LEU A 102 9.90 -11.86 15.20
CA LEU A 102 10.21 -13.10 14.48
C LEU A 102 11.00 -12.84 13.18
N CYS A 103 10.73 -11.73 12.48
CA CYS A 103 11.55 -11.29 11.33
C CYS A 103 12.99 -11.00 11.76
N GLY A 104 13.18 -10.27 12.86
CA GLY A 104 14.51 -9.95 13.39
C GLY A 104 15.28 -11.16 13.92
N LEU A 105 14.60 -12.25 14.23
CA LEU A 105 15.19 -13.52 14.68
C LEU A 105 15.34 -14.55 13.55
N ALA A 106 15.03 -14.20 12.30
CA ALA A 106 14.98 -15.14 11.19
C ALA A 106 16.34 -15.81 10.91
N PRO A 107 16.40 -17.15 10.95
CA PRO A 107 17.62 -17.92 10.63
C PRO A 107 17.80 -18.15 9.13
N GLY A 108 16.75 -17.94 8.32
CA GLY A 108 16.73 -18.16 6.89
C GLY A 108 15.54 -17.52 6.21
N ILE A 109 15.56 -17.49 4.88
CA ILE A 109 14.60 -16.77 4.07
C ILE A 109 13.15 -17.27 4.24
N GLY A 110 12.94 -18.58 4.31
CA GLY A 110 11.60 -19.17 4.49
C GLY A 110 10.94 -18.76 5.82
N TRP A 111 11.72 -18.73 6.91
CA TRP A 111 11.26 -18.21 8.20
C TRP A 111 10.91 -16.72 8.11
N LEU A 112 11.78 -15.93 7.46
CA LEU A 112 11.54 -14.51 7.28
C LEU A 112 10.21 -14.26 6.54
N ILE A 113 9.96 -14.97 5.44
CA ILE A 113 8.70 -14.86 4.68
C ILE A 113 7.48 -15.23 5.56
N ALA A 114 7.55 -16.33 6.32
CA ALA A 114 6.47 -16.72 7.23
C ALA A 114 6.20 -15.67 8.32
N ALA A 115 7.26 -15.09 8.89
CA ALA A 115 7.16 -14.02 9.87
C ALA A 115 6.59 -12.74 9.25
N ARG A 116 6.90 -12.43 7.99
CA ARG A 116 6.32 -11.33 7.21
C ARG A 116 4.81 -11.50 7.01
N VAL A 117 4.33 -12.71 6.77
CA VAL A 117 2.88 -13.01 6.72
C VAL A 117 2.21 -12.65 8.04
N LEU A 118 2.76 -13.08 9.18
CA LEU A 118 2.22 -12.74 10.50
C LEU A 118 2.23 -11.23 10.75
N GLN A 119 3.33 -10.56 10.42
CA GLN A 119 3.46 -9.11 10.55
C GLN A 119 2.40 -8.39 9.71
N ALA A 120 2.17 -8.85 8.48
CA ALA A 120 1.17 -8.30 7.59
C ALA A 120 -0.27 -8.49 8.10
N VAL A 121 -0.60 -9.65 8.71
CA VAL A 121 -1.90 -9.86 9.36
C VAL A 121 -2.14 -8.77 10.42
N GLY A 122 -1.13 -8.45 11.24
CA GLY A 122 -1.19 -7.32 12.14
C GLY A 122 -1.38 -5.99 11.40
N GLY A 123 -0.61 -5.74 10.36
CA GLY A 123 -0.66 -4.52 9.54
C GLY A 123 -2.03 -4.25 8.91
N THR A 124 -2.76 -5.32 8.48
CA THR A 124 -4.12 -5.17 7.93
C THR A 124 -5.09 -4.55 8.92
N MET A 125 -4.90 -4.80 10.21
CA MET A 125 -5.76 -4.30 11.29
C MET A 125 -5.44 -2.86 11.68
N LEU A 126 -4.28 -2.32 11.28
CA LEU A 126 -3.84 -1.01 11.74
C LEU A 126 -4.44 0.13 10.91
N ASN A 127 -4.23 0.14 9.59
CA ASN A 127 -4.61 1.28 8.75
C ASN A 127 -6.13 1.57 8.72
N PRO A 128 -7.02 0.63 8.38
CA PRO A 128 -8.44 0.91 8.31
C PRO A 128 -9.04 1.20 9.68
N VAL A 129 -8.54 0.52 10.72
CA VAL A 129 -9.06 0.68 12.08
C VAL A 129 -8.61 2.02 12.67
N SER A 130 -7.37 2.46 12.43
CA SER A 130 -6.90 3.79 12.83
C SER A 130 -7.74 4.90 12.21
N LEU A 131 -8.01 4.81 10.91
CA LEU A 131 -8.85 5.79 10.23
C LEU A 131 -10.28 5.81 10.79
N ALA A 132 -10.84 4.64 11.11
CA ALA A 132 -12.16 4.52 11.73
C ALA A 132 -12.16 5.08 13.17
N ILE A 133 -11.10 4.89 13.97
CA ILE A 133 -10.94 5.50 15.30
C ILE A 133 -10.87 7.02 15.18
N VAL A 134 -10.07 7.55 14.26
CA VAL A 134 -9.96 9.00 14.02
C VAL A 134 -11.31 9.58 13.59
N ALA A 135 -11.99 8.97 12.62
CA ALA A 135 -13.29 9.43 12.14
C ALA A 135 -14.35 9.45 13.25
N ASN A 136 -14.32 8.51 14.19
CA ASN A 136 -15.25 8.43 15.30
C ASN A 136 -14.88 9.37 16.47
N THR A 137 -13.59 9.68 16.65
CA THR A 137 -13.11 10.59 17.70
C THR A 137 -13.39 12.06 17.37
N PHE A 138 -13.30 12.43 16.10
CA PHE A 138 -13.54 13.79 15.60
C PHE A 138 -14.91 13.88 14.95
N THR A 139 -15.91 14.25 15.75
CA THR A 139 -17.32 14.32 15.30
C THR A 139 -17.63 15.55 14.45
N ASP A 140 -16.97 16.68 14.73
CA ASP A 140 -17.06 17.87 13.89
C ASP A 140 -16.40 17.66 12.53
N ALA A 141 -17.05 18.10 11.45
CA ALA A 141 -16.61 17.85 10.08
C ALA A 141 -15.27 18.52 9.76
N ALA A 142 -15.04 19.73 10.27
CA ALA A 142 -13.80 20.48 10.01
C ALA A 142 -12.63 19.91 10.84
N GLU A 143 -12.86 19.56 12.12
CA GLU A 143 -11.86 18.88 12.96
C GLU A 143 -11.48 17.52 12.34
N ARG A 144 -12.46 16.74 11.90
CA ARG A 144 -12.24 15.43 11.27
C ARG A 144 -11.44 15.55 9.97
N ALA A 145 -11.77 16.52 9.12
CA ALA A 145 -11.03 16.76 7.88
C ALA A 145 -9.56 17.12 8.16
N ARG A 146 -9.29 17.94 9.18
CA ARG A 146 -7.94 18.28 9.62
C ARG A 146 -7.20 17.05 10.16
N ALA A 147 -7.85 16.23 11.00
CA ALA A 147 -7.25 15.03 11.58
C ALA A 147 -6.89 14.00 10.51
N ILE A 148 -7.77 13.77 9.52
CA ILE A 148 -7.49 12.92 8.36
C ILE A 148 -6.37 13.50 7.49
N GLY A 149 -6.31 14.82 7.34
CA GLY A 149 -5.23 15.49 6.64
C GLY A 149 -3.86 15.28 7.31
N VAL A 150 -3.79 15.41 8.64
CA VAL A 150 -2.58 15.10 9.44
C VAL A 150 -2.19 13.63 9.28
N PHE A 151 -3.15 12.70 9.41
CA PHE A 151 -2.92 11.26 9.22
C PHE A 151 -2.34 10.96 7.83
N GLY A 152 -2.87 11.58 6.77
CA GLY A 152 -2.35 11.42 5.41
C GLY A 152 -0.95 12.01 5.22
N SER A 153 -0.66 13.18 5.80
CA SER A 153 0.67 13.81 5.71
C SER A 153 1.76 12.97 6.39
N ILE A 154 1.42 12.33 7.50
CA ILE A 154 2.34 11.45 8.23
C ILE A 154 2.69 10.20 7.41
N SER A 155 1.78 9.68 6.58
CA SER A 155 2.10 8.59 5.65
C SER A 155 3.22 8.98 4.69
N GLY A 156 3.17 10.20 4.13
CA GLY A 156 4.23 10.71 3.26
C GLY A 156 5.56 10.86 3.98
N LEU A 157 5.52 11.37 5.23
CA LEU A 157 6.72 11.48 6.07
C LEU A 157 7.33 10.11 6.37
N ALA A 158 6.51 9.13 6.76
CA ALA A 158 6.97 7.77 7.04
C ALA A 158 7.64 7.12 5.82
N LEU A 159 7.06 7.34 4.63
CA LEU A 159 7.63 6.84 3.39
C LEU A 159 8.98 7.48 3.05
N ALA A 160 9.13 8.79 3.32
CA ALA A 160 10.37 9.52 3.11
C ALA A 160 11.47 9.11 4.10
N LEU A 161 11.10 8.91 5.37
CA LEU A 161 12.04 8.56 6.43
C LEU A 161 12.48 7.10 6.37
N GLY A 162 11.63 6.19 5.85
CA GLY A 162 11.91 4.76 5.82
C GLY A 162 13.27 4.40 5.22
N PRO A 163 13.61 4.85 4.00
CA PRO A 163 14.88 4.53 3.39
C PRO A 163 16.09 5.09 4.15
N ILE A 164 15.97 6.27 4.75
CA ILE A 164 17.08 6.90 5.51
C ILE A 164 17.32 6.16 6.81
N LEU A 165 16.25 5.94 7.59
CA LEU A 165 16.33 5.19 8.83
C LEU A 165 16.75 3.75 8.57
N GLY A 166 16.22 3.14 7.50
CA GLY A 166 16.59 1.80 7.07
C GLY A 166 18.06 1.68 6.71
N GLY A 167 18.55 2.61 5.89
CA GLY A 167 19.96 2.66 5.53
C GLY A 167 20.87 2.80 6.74
N GLY A 168 20.57 3.76 7.62
CA GLY A 168 21.35 3.98 8.84
C GLY A 168 21.32 2.79 9.81
N LEU A 169 20.15 2.14 9.96
CA LEU A 169 20.01 0.95 10.79
C LEU A 169 20.78 -0.25 10.21
N VAL A 170 20.68 -0.45 8.90
CA VAL A 170 21.39 -1.55 8.21
C VAL A 170 22.90 -1.38 8.34
N ASP A 171 23.41 -0.16 8.13
CA ASP A 171 24.85 0.13 8.23
C ASP A 171 25.37 -0.03 9.66
N ALA A 172 24.62 0.46 10.67
CA ALA A 172 25.09 0.47 12.06
C ALA A 172 24.90 -0.86 12.80
N PHE A 173 23.78 -1.57 12.52
CA PHE A 173 23.32 -2.71 13.33
C PHE A 173 22.93 -3.93 12.49
N GLY A 174 23.10 -3.87 11.17
CA GLY A 174 22.69 -4.92 10.24
C GLY A 174 21.17 -4.91 9.95
N TRP A 175 20.77 -5.68 8.92
CA TRP A 175 19.40 -5.66 8.39
C TRP A 175 18.31 -6.08 9.40
N ARG A 176 18.64 -6.88 10.41
CA ARG A 176 17.68 -7.31 11.44
C ARG A 176 17.14 -6.15 12.26
N SER A 177 17.91 -5.08 12.39
CA SER A 177 17.54 -3.89 13.14
C SER A 177 16.33 -3.15 12.55
N VAL A 178 16.07 -3.28 11.24
CA VAL A 178 14.90 -2.66 10.60
C VAL A 178 13.58 -3.25 11.11
N PHE A 179 13.61 -4.45 11.64
CA PHE A 179 12.46 -5.08 12.29
C PHE A 179 12.43 -4.78 13.80
N TRP A 180 13.60 -4.77 14.47
CA TRP A 180 13.65 -4.52 15.91
C TRP A 180 13.21 -3.13 16.30
N ILE A 181 13.39 -2.12 15.44
CA ILE A 181 12.91 -0.74 15.70
C ILE A 181 11.39 -0.68 15.91
N ASN A 182 10.64 -1.59 15.29
CA ASN A 182 9.19 -1.64 15.43
C ASN A 182 8.75 -2.06 16.85
N ILE A 183 9.54 -2.87 17.54
CA ILE A 183 9.17 -3.48 18.83
C ILE A 183 8.90 -2.42 19.91
N PRO A 184 9.85 -1.50 20.23
CA PRO A 184 9.59 -0.47 21.23
C PRO A 184 8.47 0.48 20.82
N ILE A 185 8.35 0.82 19.52
CA ILE A 185 7.30 1.71 19.02
C ILE A 185 5.92 1.06 19.22
N VAL A 186 5.79 -0.22 18.86
CA VAL A 186 4.55 -0.98 19.00
C VAL A 186 4.19 -1.19 20.48
N ALA A 187 5.17 -1.48 21.34
CA ALA A 187 4.94 -1.63 22.77
C ALA A 187 4.35 -0.34 23.39
N VAL A 188 4.94 0.81 23.06
CA VAL A 188 4.42 2.13 23.49
C VAL A 188 3.01 2.36 22.92
N ALA A 189 2.79 2.04 21.63
CA ALA A 189 1.49 2.22 20.98
C ALA A 189 0.40 1.35 21.63
N ILE A 190 0.70 0.10 22.03
CA ILE A 190 -0.24 -0.78 22.74
C ILE A 190 -0.65 -0.19 24.08
N VAL A 191 0.33 0.26 24.88
CA VAL A 191 0.07 0.86 26.18
C VAL A 191 -0.75 2.15 26.03
N CYS A 192 -0.35 3.02 25.13
CA CYS A 192 -1.08 4.26 24.87
C CYS A 192 -2.49 4.01 24.33
N ALA A 193 -2.68 3.02 23.44
CA ALA A 193 -4.00 2.64 22.95
C ALA A 193 -4.90 2.11 24.08
N ALA A 194 -4.35 1.32 25.01
CA ALA A 194 -5.09 0.81 26.16
C ALA A 194 -5.59 1.95 27.09
N LEU A 195 -4.77 2.97 27.29
CA LEU A 195 -5.05 4.07 28.23
C LEU A 195 -5.95 5.16 27.63
N PHE A 196 -5.73 5.51 26.36
CA PHE A 196 -6.30 6.75 25.79
C PHE A 196 -7.37 6.51 24.71
N VAL A 197 -7.30 5.41 23.95
CA VAL A 197 -8.26 5.15 22.87
C VAL A 197 -9.56 4.61 23.46
N PRO A 198 -10.72 5.27 23.23
CA PRO A 198 -12.00 4.76 23.67
C PRO A 198 -12.42 3.54 22.81
N GLU A 199 -13.12 2.59 23.44
CA GLU A 199 -13.72 1.51 22.67
C GLU A 199 -14.89 2.03 21.85
N SER A 200 -14.99 1.61 20.61
CA SER A 200 -16.10 1.96 19.71
C SER A 200 -16.41 0.82 18.75
N ARG A 201 -17.66 0.74 18.35
CA ARG A 201 -18.18 -0.24 17.37
C ARG A 201 -19.09 0.46 16.37
N ALA A 202 -19.28 -0.14 15.22
CA ALA A 202 -20.27 0.34 14.28
C ALA A 202 -21.68 -0.01 14.77
N ALA A 203 -22.63 0.93 14.64
CA ALA A 203 -24.04 0.68 14.96
C ALA A 203 -24.64 -0.45 14.09
N ARG A 204 -24.15 -0.59 12.87
CA ARG A 204 -24.53 -1.63 11.91
C ARG A 204 -23.26 -2.20 11.28
N ALA A 205 -22.75 -3.31 11.81
CA ALA A 205 -21.58 -3.98 11.27
C ALA A 205 -21.96 -4.77 10.00
N ARG A 206 -21.14 -4.66 8.95
CA ARG A 206 -21.29 -5.49 7.74
C ARG A 206 -21.17 -6.97 8.04
N ARG A 207 -21.85 -7.80 7.28
CA ARG A 207 -21.72 -9.25 7.39
C ARG A 207 -20.36 -9.68 6.84
N PHE A 208 -19.77 -10.67 7.49
CA PHE A 208 -18.53 -11.27 7.04
C PHE A 208 -18.77 -12.14 5.80
N ASP A 209 -17.93 -11.98 4.79
CA ASP A 209 -17.96 -12.78 3.56
C ASP A 209 -16.68 -13.61 3.43
N PRO A 210 -16.63 -14.81 4.04
CA PRO A 210 -15.43 -15.65 4.01
C PRO A 210 -15.14 -16.20 2.61
N VAL A 211 -16.17 -16.43 1.80
CA VAL A 211 -16.00 -16.99 0.45
C VAL A 211 -15.46 -15.93 -0.50
N GLY A 212 -16.04 -14.72 -0.53
CA GLY A 212 -15.52 -13.62 -1.31
C GLY A 212 -14.07 -13.29 -0.91
N GLN A 213 -13.78 -13.31 0.40
CA GLN A 213 -12.43 -13.11 0.93
C GLN A 213 -11.44 -14.20 0.45
N ALA A 214 -11.84 -15.47 0.52
CA ALA A 214 -11.02 -16.60 0.07
C ALA A 214 -10.76 -16.51 -1.43
N LEU A 215 -11.77 -16.22 -2.24
CA LEU A 215 -11.63 -16.04 -3.68
C LEU A 215 -10.65 -14.91 -4.02
N MET A 216 -10.74 -13.77 -3.33
CA MET A 216 -9.82 -12.65 -3.52
C MET A 216 -8.37 -13.06 -3.22
N VAL A 217 -8.13 -13.75 -2.10
CA VAL A 217 -6.80 -14.23 -1.71
C VAL A 217 -6.27 -15.24 -2.73
N VAL A 218 -7.13 -16.18 -3.19
CA VAL A 218 -6.75 -17.17 -4.22
C VAL A 218 -6.38 -16.48 -5.52
N VAL A 219 -7.17 -15.52 -6.01
CA VAL A 219 -6.88 -14.78 -7.24
C VAL A 219 -5.54 -14.07 -7.14
N LEU A 220 -5.37 -13.21 -6.13
CA LEU A 220 -4.14 -12.43 -5.96
C LEU A 220 -2.94 -13.33 -5.71
N GLY A 221 -3.08 -14.33 -4.84
CA GLY A 221 -2.00 -15.27 -4.51
C GLY A 221 -1.56 -16.09 -5.71
N SER A 222 -2.50 -16.61 -6.51
CA SER A 222 -2.18 -17.39 -7.71
C SER A 222 -1.46 -16.54 -8.77
N VAL A 223 -1.92 -15.32 -9.03
CA VAL A 223 -1.29 -14.42 -10.01
C VAL A 223 0.13 -14.05 -9.56
N VAL A 224 0.29 -13.64 -8.31
CA VAL A 224 1.59 -13.21 -7.77
C VAL A 224 2.58 -14.38 -7.74
N TYR A 225 2.14 -15.54 -7.26
CA TYR A 225 2.97 -16.74 -7.24
C TYR A 225 3.40 -17.14 -8.66
N ALA A 226 2.45 -17.13 -9.62
CA ALA A 226 2.77 -17.46 -11.00
C ALA A 226 3.81 -16.52 -11.60
N ILE A 227 3.72 -15.21 -11.33
CA ILE A 227 4.69 -14.22 -11.83
C ILE A 227 6.07 -14.43 -11.20
N ILE A 228 6.17 -14.55 -9.87
CA ILE A 228 7.44 -14.70 -9.15
C ILE A 228 8.15 -15.99 -9.56
N GLU A 229 7.44 -17.12 -9.53
CA GLU A 229 8.04 -18.42 -9.79
C GLU A 229 8.18 -18.75 -11.29
N SER A 230 7.66 -17.90 -12.18
CA SER A 230 7.87 -18.09 -13.62
C SER A 230 9.33 -18.02 -14.05
N THR A 231 10.19 -17.36 -13.28
CA THR A 231 11.64 -17.29 -13.52
C THR A 231 12.33 -18.62 -13.26
N SER A 232 11.89 -19.37 -12.25
CA SER A 232 12.46 -20.66 -11.85
C SER A 232 11.82 -21.83 -12.58
N LEU A 233 10.49 -21.82 -12.71
CA LEU A 233 9.71 -22.92 -13.31
C LEU A 233 9.49 -22.79 -14.82
N GLY A 234 9.66 -21.59 -15.36
CA GLY A 234 9.34 -21.27 -16.77
C GLY A 234 7.86 -20.94 -16.99
N TRP A 235 7.60 -19.99 -17.89
CA TRP A 235 6.24 -19.52 -18.22
C TRP A 235 5.32 -20.60 -18.80
N THR A 236 5.88 -21.62 -19.43
CA THR A 236 5.15 -22.75 -20.03
C THR A 236 4.95 -23.92 -19.08
N SER A 237 5.42 -23.83 -17.84
CA SER A 237 5.24 -24.87 -16.83
C SER A 237 3.75 -25.13 -16.56
N PRO A 238 3.34 -26.40 -16.45
CA PRO A 238 1.96 -26.74 -16.07
C PRO A 238 1.51 -26.12 -14.75
N VAL A 239 2.44 -25.90 -13.80
CA VAL A 239 2.17 -25.25 -12.53
C VAL A 239 1.78 -23.77 -12.76
N ILE A 240 2.57 -23.05 -13.57
CA ILE A 240 2.32 -21.63 -13.84
C ILE A 240 1.00 -21.45 -14.61
N ILE A 241 0.77 -22.28 -15.65
CA ILE A 241 -0.49 -22.28 -16.40
C ILE A 241 -1.67 -22.62 -15.48
N GLY A 242 -1.52 -23.65 -14.63
CA GLY A 242 -2.54 -24.04 -13.67
C GLY A 242 -2.90 -22.91 -12.69
N LEU A 243 -1.92 -22.14 -12.22
CA LEU A 243 -2.16 -20.99 -11.33
C LEU A 243 -2.93 -19.87 -12.04
N PHE A 244 -2.63 -19.58 -13.32
CA PHE A 244 -3.44 -18.62 -14.09
C PHE A 244 -4.87 -19.12 -14.33
N VAL A 245 -5.06 -20.41 -14.54
CA VAL A 245 -6.40 -21.03 -14.63
C VAL A 245 -7.13 -20.89 -13.28
N VAL A 246 -6.48 -21.18 -12.16
CA VAL A 246 -7.05 -21.00 -10.81
C VAL A 246 -7.43 -19.54 -10.58
N ALA A 247 -6.59 -18.60 -10.98
CA ALA A 247 -6.91 -17.17 -10.87
C ALA A 247 -8.13 -16.80 -11.72
N ALA A 248 -8.21 -17.28 -12.96
CA ALA A 248 -9.35 -17.04 -13.86
C ALA A 248 -10.66 -17.65 -13.30
N LEU A 249 -10.60 -18.86 -12.76
CA LEU A 249 -11.73 -19.51 -12.09
C LEU A 249 -12.13 -18.76 -10.81
N GLY A 250 -11.17 -18.24 -10.06
CA GLY A 250 -11.42 -17.39 -8.90
C GLY A 250 -12.14 -16.09 -9.27
N VAL A 251 -11.72 -15.41 -10.35
CA VAL A 251 -12.42 -14.24 -10.89
C VAL A 251 -13.83 -14.59 -11.33
N ALA A 252 -14.01 -15.69 -12.06
CA ALA A 252 -15.34 -16.16 -12.45
C ALA A 252 -16.21 -16.47 -11.22
N GLY A 253 -15.62 -17.08 -10.19
CA GLY A 253 -16.27 -17.31 -8.90
C GLY A 253 -16.74 -16.01 -8.23
N ILE A 254 -15.91 -14.98 -8.20
CA ILE A 254 -16.27 -13.66 -7.68
C ILE A 254 -17.45 -13.07 -8.48
N LEU A 255 -17.38 -13.08 -9.81
CA LEU A 255 -18.43 -12.53 -10.68
C LEU A 255 -19.77 -13.25 -10.53
N VAL A 256 -19.77 -14.54 -10.19
CA VAL A 256 -20.98 -15.35 -9.99
C VAL A 256 -21.50 -15.27 -8.56
N TYR A 257 -20.61 -15.27 -7.58
CA TYR A 257 -20.96 -15.36 -6.15
C TYR A 257 -21.38 -14.01 -5.55
N GLU A 258 -20.58 -12.96 -5.77
CA GLU A 258 -20.79 -11.64 -5.15
C GLU A 258 -22.16 -11.02 -5.44
N PRO A 259 -22.71 -11.07 -6.69
CA PRO A 259 -24.03 -10.49 -6.96
C PRO A 259 -25.18 -11.17 -6.22
N ARG A 260 -24.96 -12.36 -5.69
CA ARG A 260 -25.99 -13.13 -4.96
C ARG A 260 -25.99 -12.83 -3.45
N ARG A 261 -25.02 -12.05 -2.96
CA ARG A 261 -24.88 -11.72 -1.54
C ARG A 261 -25.61 -10.43 -1.20
N ALA A 262 -26.21 -10.42 0.00
CA ALA A 262 -26.85 -9.20 0.54
C ALA A 262 -25.80 -8.14 0.97
N ASP A 263 -24.65 -8.58 1.48
CA ASP A 263 -23.51 -7.73 1.88
C ASP A 263 -22.23 -8.26 1.18
N PRO A 264 -22.04 -8.02 -0.13
CA PRO A 264 -20.88 -8.53 -0.85
C PRO A 264 -19.57 -7.85 -0.41
N LEU A 265 -18.44 -8.58 -0.52
CA LEU A 265 -17.11 -8.01 -0.33
C LEU A 265 -16.82 -6.98 -1.44
N LEU A 266 -17.14 -7.34 -2.68
CA LEU A 266 -17.01 -6.53 -3.86
C LEU A 266 -18.41 -6.17 -4.40
N GLU A 267 -18.84 -4.95 -4.19
CA GLU A 267 -20.09 -4.44 -4.80
C GLU A 267 -19.85 -4.21 -6.30
N LEU A 268 -20.13 -5.23 -7.13
CA LEU A 268 -19.86 -5.19 -8.58
C LEU A 268 -20.63 -4.07 -9.30
N ARG A 269 -21.74 -3.59 -8.73
CA ARG A 269 -22.49 -2.46 -9.29
C ARG A 269 -21.65 -1.18 -9.32
N LEU A 270 -20.74 -0.98 -8.33
CA LEU A 270 -19.87 0.19 -8.29
C LEU A 270 -18.97 0.28 -9.52
N PHE A 271 -18.59 -0.85 -10.10
CA PHE A 271 -17.76 -0.90 -11.32
C PHE A 271 -18.48 -0.40 -12.58
N ARG A 272 -19.79 -0.18 -12.54
CA ARG A 272 -20.52 0.50 -13.61
C ARG A 272 -20.23 2.02 -13.63
N SER A 273 -19.76 2.59 -12.53
CA SER A 273 -19.28 3.96 -12.46
C SER A 273 -17.89 4.07 -13.07
N VAL A 274 -17.76 4.80 -14.17
CA VAL A 274 -16.45 5.02 -14.82
C VAL A 274 -15.44 5.71 -13.89
N PRO A 275 -15.78 6.76 -13.12
CA PRO A 275 -14.85 7.35 -12.16
C PRO A 275 -14.35 6.34 -11.11
N PHE A 276 -15.22 5.49 -10.59
CA PHE A 276 -14.85 4.47 -9.61
C PHE A 276 -13.92 3.42 -10.22
N SER A 277 -14.31 2.81 -11.34
CA SER A 277 -13.51 1.76 -12.00
C SER A 277 -12.14 2.28 -12.41
N SER A 278 -12.10 3.49 -12.99
CA SER A 278 -10.83 4.16 -13.32
C SER A 278 -9.98 4.42 -12.08
N ALA A 279 -10.57 4.82 -10.95
CA ALA A 279 -9.84 5.05 -9.71
C ALA A 279 -9.20 3.77 -9.18
N ILE A 280 -9.89 2.61 -9.25
CA ILE A 280 -9.31 1.32 -8.84
C ILE A 280 -8.14 0.93 -9.75
N VAL A 281 -8.29 1.05 -11.06
CA VAL A 281 -7.21 0.75 -12.02
C VAL A 281 -6.04 1.71 -11.85
N MET A 282 -6.29 3.01 -11.68
CA MET A 282 -5.25 4.01 -11.41
C MET A 282 -4.54 3.74 -10.08
N ALA A 283 -5.24 3.28 -9.05
CA ALA A 283 -4.65 2.90 -7.77
C ALA A 283 -3.68 1.71 -7.93
N LEU A 284 -4.08 0.71 -8.70
CA LEU A 284 -3.25 -0.43 -9.06
C LEU A 284 -2.02 -0.01 -9.87
N PHE A 285 -2.20 0.77 -10.93
CA PHE A 285 -1.11 1.26 -11.79
C PHE A 285 -0.12 2.12 -11.02
N ALA A 286 -0.61 3.02 -10.17
CA ALA A 286 0.22 3.93 -9.39
C ALA A 286 1.18 3.18 -8.48
N LEU A 287 0.67 2.24 -7.71
CA LEU A 287 1.51 1.51 -6.76
C LEU A 287 2.28 0.35 -7.42
N CYS A 288 1.83 -0.15 -8.57
CA CYS A 288 2.63 -1.04 -9.40
C CYS A 288 3.90 -0.34 -9.89
N GLY A 289 3.76 0.85 -10.49
CA GLY A 289 4.90 1.65 -10.92
C GLY A 289 5.82 2.06 -9.76
N PHE A 290 5.26 2.38 -8.59
CA PHE A 290 6.05 2.76 -7.43
C PHE A 290 6.76 1.55 -6.77
N GLY A 291 6.11 0.40 -6.65
CA GLY A 291 6.71 -0.84 -6.14
C GLY A 291 7.87 -1.29 -7.04
N ALA A 292 7.65 -1.25 -8.36
CA ALA A 292 8.68 -1.52 -9.35
C ALA A 292 9.88 -0.57 -9.20
N PHE A 293 9.62 0.74 -9.08
CA PHE A 293 10.64 1.75 -8.86
C PHE A 293 11.47 1.47 -7.60
N LEU A 294 10.83 1.27 -6.46
CA LEU A 294 11.55 1.02 -5.20
C LEU A 294 12.42 -0.23 -5.26
N PHE A 295 11.87 -1.31 -5.82
CA PHE A 295 12.56 -2.59 -5.90
C PHE A 295 13.83 -2.50 -6.76
N VAL A 296 13.70 -1.98 -7.99
CA VAL A 296 14.83 -1.85 -8.94
C VAL A 296 15.86 -0.82 -8.45
N THR A 297 15.39 0.32 -7.95
CA THR A 297 16.26 1.42 -7.52
C THR A 297 17.15 1.00 -6.36
N THR A 298 16.63 0.27 -5.38
CA THR A 298 17.41 -0.16 -4.22
C THR A 298 18.56 -1.08 -4.64
N GLN A 299 18.29 -2.05 -5.52
CA GLN A 299 19.30 -2.95 -6.04
C GLN A 299 20.29 -2.22 -6.94
N TYR A 300 19.83 -1.31 -7.80
CA TYR A 300 20.72 -0.48 -8.60
C TYR A 300 21.71 0.32 -7.74
N LEU A 301 21.20 1.02 -6.72
CA LEU A 301 22.05 1.88 -5.88
C LEU A 301 23.07 1.07 -5.06
N GLN A 302 22.69 -0.09 -4.53
CA GLN A 302 23.53 -0.88 -3.64
C GLN A 302 24.39 -1.91 -4.40
N ASP A 303 23.79 -2.71 -5.31
CA ASP A 303 24.50 -3.82 -5.96
C ASP A 303 25.21 -3.39 -7.26
N VAL A 304 24.68 -2.42 -8.02
CA VAL A 304 25.33 -1.93 -9.25
C VAL A 304 26.27 -0.76 -8.96
N ARG A 305 25.85 0.20 -8.10
CA ARG A 305 26.64 1.39 -7.78
C ARG A 305 27.52 1.21 -6.54
N GLY A 306 27.35 0.12 -5.80
CA GLY A 306 28.14 -0.17 -4.59
C GLY A 306 27.96 0.83 -3.45
N LEU A 307 26.83 1.57 -3.43
CA LEU A 307 26.58 2.55 -2.39
C LEU A 307 26.21 1.86 -1.07
N ALA A 308 26.70 2.42 0.04
CA ALA A 308 26.27 2.00 1.36
C ALA A 308 24.74 2.21 1.51
N PRO A 309 24.04 1.35 2.28
CA PRO A 309 22.60 1.45 2.49
C PRO A 309 22.11 2.83 2.93
N VAL A 310 22.82 3.52 3.82
CA VAL A 310 22.47 4.89 4.23
C VAL A 310 22.54 5.88 3.05
N THR A 311 23.57 5.78 2.21
CA THR A 311 23.72 6.65 1.04
C THR A 311 22.63 6.37 0.01
N ALA A 312 22.31 5.10 -0.22
CA ALA A 312 21.19 4.70 -1.07
C ALA A 312 19.85 5.25 -0.53
N GLY A 313 19.64 5.21 0.78
CA GLY A 313 18.48 5.80 1.44
C GLY A 313 18.40 7.32 1.25
N LEU A 314 19.53 8.03 1.35
CA LEU A 314 19.60 9.47 1.12
C LEU A 314 19.27 9.84 -0.35
N CYS A 315 19.68 9.01 -1.32
CA CYS A 315 19.31 9.19 -2.72
C CYS A 315 17.80 9.11 -2.97
N LEU A 316 17.03 8.51 -2.08
CA LEU A 316 15.56 8.43 -2.17
C LEU A 316 14.85 9.63 -1.51
N LEU A 317 15.56 10.55 -0.86
CA LEU A 317 14.96 11.79 -0.31
C LEU A 317 14.12 12.58 -1.31
N PRO A 318 14.54 12.76 -2.58
CA PRO A 318 13.75 13.47 -3.58
C PRO A 318 12.43 12.78 -3.94
N VAL A 319 12.24 11.53 -3.54
CA VAL A 319 10.93 10.85 -3.65
C VAL A 319 10.01 11.25 -2.50
N GLY A 320 10.52 11.27 -1.28
CA GLY A 320 9.71 11.48 -0.08
C GLY A 320 9.41 12.96 0.21
N LEU A 321 10.40 13.84 0.08
CA LEU A 321 10.25 15.27 0.42
C LEU A 321 9.14 15.98 -0.37
N PRO A 322 9.00 15.81 -1.69
CA PRO A 322 7.93 16.45 -2.44
C PRO A 322 6.54 16.03 -1.98
N VAL A 323 6.37 14.81 -1.47
CA VAL A 323 5.07 14.30 -0.98
C VAL A 323 4.54 15.19 0.16
N LEU A 324 5.41 15.68 1.05
CA LEU A 324 5.02 16.53 2.17
C LEU A 324 4.37 17.85 1.72
N VAL A 325 4.81 18.39 0.59
CA VAL A 325 4.32 19.66 0.04
C VAL A 325 3.22 19.44 -0.99
N ILE A 326 3.45 18.51 -1.93
CA ILE A 326 2.58 18.31 -3.09
C ILE A 326 1.26 17.65 -2.67
N SER A 327 1.26 16.70 -1.73
CA SER A 327 0.03 16.00 -1.36
C SER A 327 -1.03 16.91 -0.73
N PRO A 328 -0.72 17.81 0.22
CA PRO A 328 -1.68 18.79 0.72
C PRO A 328 -2.15 19.79 -0.35
N LEU A 329 -1.24 20.24 -1.22
CA LEU A 329 -1.58 21.13 -2.35
C LEU A 329 -2.52 20.45 -3.34
N THR A 330 -2.25 19.20 -3.66
CA THR A 330 -3.09 18.36 -4.51
C THR A 330 -4.48 18.17 -3.90
N GLY A 331 -4.57 17.90 -2.59
CA GLY A 331 -5.85 17.79 -1.90
C GLY A 331 -6.70 19.06 -2.01
N ARG A 332 -6.08 20.24 -1.83
CA ARG A 332 -6.74 21.54 -2.03
C ARG A 332 -7.18 21.75 -3.49
N LEU A 333 -6.33 21.38 -4.44
CA LEU A 333 -6.61 21.54 -5.87
C LEU A 333 -7.75 20.64 -6.32
N VAL A 334 -7.81 19.38 -5.83
CA VAL A 334 -8.91 18.45 -6.07
C VAL A 334 -10.22 19.03 -5.54
N GLY A 335 -10.20 19.61 -4.33
CA GLY A 335 -11.39 20.25 -3.75
C GLY A 335 -11.86 21.49 -4.52
N ALA A 336 -10.95 22.27 -5.10
CA ALA A 336 -11.25 23.52 -5.80
C ALA A 336 -11.57 23.33 -7.30
N ARG A 337 -10.86 22.46 -8.00
CA ARG A 337 -10.91 22.31 -9.47
C ARG A 337 -11.13 20.89 -9.97
N GLY A 338 -11.37 19.94 -9.05
CA GLY A 338 -11.57 18.54 -9.38
C GLY A 338 -10.27 17.75 -9.60
N PRO A 339 -10.36 16.44 -9.88
CA PRO A 339 -9.24 15.51 -9.89
C PRO A 339 -8.41 15.50 -11.19
N LEU A 340 -8.90 16.09 -12.30
CA LEU A 340 -8.29 15.97 -13.63
C LEU A 340 -6.82 16.42 -13.65
N LEU A 341 -6.56 17.66 -13.27
CA LEU A 341 -5.21 18.23 -13.36
C LEU A 341 -4.21 17.46 -12.50
N PRO A 342 -4.50 17.12 -11.23
CA PRO A 342 -3.61 16.28 -10.42
C PRO A 342 -3.35 14.90 -11.01
N LEU A 343 -4.35 14.24 -11.59
CA LEU A 343 -4.17 12.92 -12.22
C LEU A 343 -3.26 12.98 -13.45
N VAL A 344 -3.45 14.00 -14.29
CA VAL A 344 -2.59 14.21 -15.46
C VAL A 344 -1.14 14.52 -15.02
N VAL A 345 -0.96 15.39 -14.03
CA VAL A 345 0.37 15.69 -13.49
C VAL A 345 1.04 14.44 -12.92
N ALA A 346 0.31 13.66 -12.11
CA ALA A 346 0.83 12.44 -11.53
C ALA A 346 1.21 11.41 -12.60
N GLY A 347 0.30 11.14 -13.55
CA GLY A 347 0.55 10.18 -14.63
C GLY A 347 1.71 10.59 -15.52
N THR A 348 1.79 11.87 -15.89
CA THR A 348 2.91 12.42 -16.70
C THR A 348 4.23 12.35 -15.93
N ALA A 349 4.25 12.67 -14.64
CA ALA A 349 5.46 12.60 -13.83
C ALA A 349 5.98 11.15 -13.73
N LEU A 350 5.09 10.17 -13.53
CA LEU A 350 5.47 8.75 -13.52
C LEU A 350 5.96 8.29 -14.90
N ALA A 351 5.27 8.70 -15.97
CA ALA A 351 5.65 8.33 -17.33
C ALA A 351 7.03 8.90 -17.70
N LEU A 352 7.27 10.18 -17.42
CA LEU A 352 8.56 10.82 -17.63
C LEU A 352 9.66 10.23 -16.74
N GLY A 353 9.35 9.93 -15.47
CA GLY A 353 10.27 9.26 -14.56
C GLY A 353 10.72 7.90 -15.11
N GLY A 354 9.79 7.08 -15.58
CA GLY A 354 10.11 5.81 -16.24
C GLY A 354 10.91 6.00 -17.52
N ALA A 355 10.48 6.88 -18.41
CA ALA A 355 11.17 7.16 -19.68
C ALA A 355 12.60 7.70 -19.47
N MET A 356 12.80 8.61 -18.52
CA MET A 356 14.14 9.15 -18.22
C MET A 356 15.02 8.10 -17.51
N SER A 357 14.43 7.15 -16.78
CA SER A 357 15.19 6.07 -16.15
C SER A 357 15.79 5.08 -17.16
N LEU A 358 15.34 5.09 -18.43
CA LEU A 358 15.96 4.30 -19.52
C LEU A 358 17.41 4.75 -19.81
N TRP A 359 17.79 5.99 -19.48
CA TRP A 359 19.16 6.49 -19.66
C TRP A 359 20.06 6.24 -18.44
N ILE A 360 19.55 5.62 -17.39
CA ILE A 360 20.34 5.31 -16.21
C ILE A 360 21.22 4.07 -16.51
N GLY A 361 22.54 4.32 -16.54
CA GLY A 361 23.57 3.29 -16.65
C GLY A 361 24.46 3.22 -15.42
N PRO A 362 25.41 2.27 -15.38
CA PRO A 362 26.31 2.09 -14.23
C PRO A 362 27.18 3.33 -13.94
N ALA A 363 27.51 4.13 -14.96
CA ALA A 363 28.34 5.33 -14.85
C ALA A 363 27.54 6.65 -14.80
N THR A 364 26.22 6.61 -14.82
CA THR A 364 25.40 7.85 -14.80
C THR A 364 25.70 8.67 -13.55
N PRO A 365 25.97 9.99 -13.65
CA PRO A 365 26.19 10.83 -12.48
C PRO A 365 25.06 10.73 -11.46
N LEU A 366 25.40 10.57 -10.18
CA LEU A 366 24.40 10.36 -9.12
C LEU A 366 23.40 11.52 -9.05
N VAL A 367 23.85 12.75 -9.32
CA VAL A 367 22.97 13.93 -9.38
C VAL A 367 21.88 13.78 -10.45
N ALA A 368 22.20 13.23 -11.62
CA ALA A 368 21.23 12.98 -12.68
C ALA A 368 20.21 11.89 -12.24
N VAL A 369 20.67 10.81 -11.63
CA VAL A 369 19.81 9.75 -11.08
C VAL A 369 18.84 10.32 -10.04
N VAL A 370 19.36 11.08 -9.08
CA VAL A 370 18.58 11.70 -8.00
C VAL A 370 17.58 12.73 -8.54
N SER A 371 17.95 13.45 -9.62
CA SER A 371 17.04 14.39 -10.29
C SER A 371 15.86 13.68 -10.96
N ILE A 372 16.08 12.50 -11.54
CA ILE A 372 14.99 11.67 -12.08
C ILE A 372 14.03 11.21 -10.97
N TYR A 373 14.57 10.88 -9.79
CA TYR A 373 13.75 10.44 -8.64
C TYR A 373 12.80 11.51 -8.12
N LEU A 374 13.10 12.79 -8.37
CA LEU A 374 12.17 13.89 -8.08
C LEU A 374 10.83 13.73 -8.81
N LEU A 375 10.82 13.20 -10.04
CA LEU A 375 9.59 12.93 -10.79
C LEU A 375 8.72 11.90 -10.10
N PHE A 376 9.34 10.86 -9.50
CA PHE A 376 8.61 9.87 -8.69
C PHE A 376 8.04 10.50 -7.41
N GLY A 377 8.73 11.48 -6.84
CA GLY A 377 8.23 12.25 -5.69
C GLY A 377 7.04 13.13 -6.06
N ILE A 378 7.09 13.82 -7.20
CA ILE A 378 5.98 14.61 -7.73
C ILE A 378 4.76 13.71 -8.01
N PHE A 379 4.99 12.59 -8.69
CA PHE A 379 3.97 11.56 -8.93
C PHE A 379 3.29 11.13 -7.63
N LEU A 380 4.07 10.70 -6.64
CA LEU A 380 3.55 10.13 -5.40
C LEU A 380 2.76 11.16 -4.57
N GLY A 381 3.22 12.42 -4.56
CA GLY A 381 2.52 13.52 -3.92
C GLY A 381 1.21 13.90 -4.61
N ALA A 382 1.14 13.74 -5.93
CA ALA A 382 -0.01 14.16 -6.72
C ALA A 382 -1.08 13.06 -6.90
N VAL A 383 -0.75 11.77 -6.74
CA VAL A 383 -1.60 10.67 -7.19
C VAL A 383 -2.69 10.26 -6.20
N ASN A 384 -2.41 10.23 -4.89
CA ASN A 384 -3.32 9.63 -3.91
C ASN A 384 -4.62 10.43 -3.66
N PRO A 385 -4.61 11.78 -3.46
CA PRO A 385 -5.83 12.53 -3.21
C PRO A 385 -6.86 12.44 -4.35
N PRO A 386 -6.48 12.60 -5.63
CA PRO A 386 -7.47 12.52 -6.71
C PRO A 386 -8.01 11.11 -6.93
N ILE A 387 -7.21 10.05 -6.77
CA ILE A 387 -7.69 8.67 -6.85
C ILE A 387 -8.73 8.40 -5.77
N THR A 388 -8.44 8.77 -4.52
CA THR A 388 -9.39 8.57 -3.42
C THR A 388 -10.66 9.37 -3.63
N ASN A 389 -10.56 10.63 -4.10
CA ASN A 389 -11.72 11.46 -4.44
C ASN A 389 -12.56 10.82 -5.55
N SER A 390 -11.93 10.36 -6.65
CA SER A 390 -12.63 9.72 -7.76
C SER A 390 -13.33 8.42 -7.35
N ALA A 391 -12.70 7.63 -6.45
CA ALA A 391 -13.28 6.40 -5.94
C ALA A 391 -14.58 6.63 -5.13
N ILE A 392 -14.67 7.73 -4.38
CA ILE A 392 -15.86 8.05 -3.56
C ILE A 392 -16.81 9.02 -4.25
N SER A 393 -16.43 9.59 -5.39
CA SER A 393 -17.23 10.57 -6.11
C SER A 393 -18.51 9.94 -6.68
N GLY A 394 -19.65 10.54 -6.38
CA GLY A 394 -20.95 10.01 -6.82
C GLY A 394 -21.45 8.80 -6.04
N MET A 395 -20.76 8.37 -4.97
CA MET A 395 -21.21 7.25 -4.13
C MET A 395 -22.08 7.71 -2.97
N PRO A 396 -23.09 6.92 -2.58
CA PRO A 396 -23.81 7.14 -1.33
C PRO A 396 -22.83 7.16 -0.15
N ARG A 397 -23.09 8.04 0.84
CA ARG A 397 -22.22 8.16 2.03
C ARG A 397 -22.00 6.82 2.77
N SER A 398 -22.98 5.92 2.72
CA SER A 398 -22.91 4.57 3.28
C SER A 398 -21.89 3.67 2.58
N MET A 399 -21.57 3.92 1.31
CA MET A 399 -20.64 3.12 0.49
C MET A 399 -19.24 3.73 0.38
N ALA A 400 -19.05 4.98 0.82
CA ALA A 400 -17.75 5.66 0.72
C ALA A 400 -16.60 4.89 1.42
N GLY A 401 -16.87 4.23 2.54
CA GLY A 401 -15.90 3.39 3.24
C GLY A 401 -15.51 2.16 2.43
N LEU A 402 -16.45 1.50 1.76
CA LEU A 402 -16.19 0.37 0.87
C LEU A 402 -15.36 0.80 -0.33
N ALA A 403 -15.75 1.89 -1.00
CA ALA A 403 -15.03 2.42 -2.14
C ALA A 403 -13.57 2.77 -1.78
N GLY A 404 -13.34 3.39 -0.61
CA GLY A 404 -12.01 3.68 -0.10
C GLY A 404 -11.18 2.43 0.22
N SER A 405 -11.80 1.38 0.77
CA SER A 405 -11.10 0.11 1.05
C SER A 405 -10.74 -0.64 -0.23
N LEU A 406 -11.62 -0.65 -1.24
CA LEU A 406 -11.32 -1.24 -2.54
C LEU A 406 -10.17 -0.52 -3.26
N ALA A 407 -10.15 0.83 -3.22
CA ALA A 407 -9.01 1.59 -3.73
C ALA A 407 -7.70 1.26 -2.97
N SER A 408 -7.79 1.02 -1.67
CA SER A 408 -6.62 0.59 -0.87
C SER A 408 -6.17 -0.81 -1.19
N THR A 409 -7.09 -1.75 -1.44
CA THR A 409 -6.78 -3.10 -1.93
C THR A 409 -6.12 -3.04 -3.30
N GLY A 410 -6.63 -2.20 -4.22
CA GLY A 410 -6.01 -1.96 -5.53
C GLY A 410 -4.58 -1.44 -5.42
N ARG A 411 -4.32 -0.51 -4.49
CA ARG A 411 -2.96 -0.03 -4.20
C ARG A 411 -2.03 -1.16 -3.75
N GLN A 412 -2.44 -1.96 -2.79
CA GLN A 412 -1.61 -3.06 -2.28
C GLN A 412 -1.35 -4.14 -3.33
N ALA A 413 -2.40 -4.54 -4.07
CA ALA A 413 -2.25 -5.45 -5.21
C ALA A 413 -1.27 -4.88 -6.26
N GLY A 414 -1.35 -3.56 -6.52
CA GLY A 414 -0.41 -2.87 -7.39
C GLY A 414 1.02 -3.00 -6.90
N THR A 415 1.29 -2.70 -5.63
CA THR A 415 2.64 -2.80 -5.06
C THR A 415 3.23 -4.20 -5.25
N THR A 416 2.45 -5.23 -4.91
CA THR A 416 2.85 -6.64 -5.09
C THR A 416 3.15 -6.97 -6.56
N LEU A 417 2.25 -6.60 -7.47
CA LEU A 417 2.48 -6.83 -8.90
C LEU A 417 3.71 -6.09 -9.44
N GLY A 418 3.97 -4.88 -8.95
CA GLY A 418 5.14 -4.08 -9.33
C GLY A 418 6.45 -4.75 -8.93
N VAL A 419 6.54 -5.26 -7.72
CA VAL A 419 7.71 -5.99 -7.22
C VAL A 419 7.88 -7.31 -7.98
N ALA A 420 6.81 -8.10 -8.11
CA ALA A 420 6.84 -9.39 -8.80
C ALA A 420 7.28 -9.25 -10.26
N ILE A 421 6.68 -8.33 -11.02
CA ILE A 421 7.04 -8.08 -12.43
C ILE A 421 8.49 -7.60 -12.54
N SER A 422 8.89 -6.68 -11.68
CA SER A 422 10.25 -6.13 -11.73
C SER A 422 11.30 -7.18 -11.42
N GLY A 423 11.10 -7.98 -10.38
CA GLY A 423 12.02 -9.03 -10.02
C GLY A 423 12.11 -10.11 -11.09
N THR A 424 10.98 -10.48 -11.73
CA THR A 424 10.99 -11.41 -12.86
C THR A 424 11.83 -10.89 -14.04
N ILE A 425 11.78 -9.57 -14.31
CA ILE A 425 12.54 -8.96 -15.41
C ILE A 425 14.04 -8.83 -15.08
N ILE A 426 14.38 -8.36 -13.87
CA ILE A 426 15.78 -8.08 -13.52
C ILE A 426 16.50 -9.26 -12.85
N GLY A 427 15.76 -10.24 -12.31
CA GLY A 427 16.32 -11.35 -11.54
C GLY A 427 17.48 -12.09 -12.24
N PRO A 428 17.31 -12.53 -13.50
CA PRO A 428 18.39 -13.19 -14.24
C PRO A 428 19.64 -12.32 -14.45
N ALA A 429 19.50 -10.99 -14.41
CA ALA A 429 20.57 -10.05 -14.65
C ALA A 429 21.29 -9.60 -13.37
N LEU A 430 20.72 -9.83 -12.18
CA LEU A 430 21.28 -9.41 -10.89
C LEU A 430 22.65 -10.03 -10.63
N ALA A 431 22.81 -11.32 -10.89
CA ALA A 431 24.08 -12.02 -10.69
C ALA A 431 25.22 -11.48 -11.59
N HIS A 432 24.89 -10.82 -12.71
CA HIS A 432 25.86 -10.31 -13.66
C HIS A 432 26.20 -8.82 -13.43
N GLY A 433 25.36 -8.09 -12.70
CA GLY A 433 25.58 -6.68 -12.35
C GLY A 433 25.75 -5.72 -13.55
N GLY A 434 26.22 -4.51 -13.27
CA GLY A 434 26.68 -3.55 -14.27
C GLY A 434 25.67 -3.23 -15.38
N THR A 435 26.15 -3.28 -16.62
CA THR A 435 25.35 -3.00 -17.83
C THR A 435 24.25 -4.03 -18.09
N THR A 436 24.47 -5.29 -17.70
CA THR A 436 23.48 -6.36 -17.86
C THR A 436 22.24 -6.07 -17.04
N PHE A 437 22.41 -5.65 -15.80
CA PHE A 437 21.33 -5.22 -14.93
C PHE A 437 20.57 -4.01 -15.50
N THR A 438 21.29 -2.95 -15.90
CA THR A 438 20.64 -1.74 -16.41
C THR A 438 19.90 -1.97 -17.72
N ASN A 439 20.40 -2.84 -18.60
CA ASN A 439 19.70 -3.25 -19.82
C ASN A 439 18.41 -4.04 -19.51
N ALA A 440 18.48 -4.96 -18.56
CA ALA A 440 17.27 -5.69 -18.12
C ALA A 440 16.25 -4.74 -17.50
N ALA A 441 16.71 -3.77 -16.69
CA ALA A 441 15.85 -2.78 -16.06
C ALA A 441 15.08 -1.89 -17.07
N HIS A 442 15.52 -1.78 -18.33
CA HIS A 442 14.76 -1.08 -19.37
C HIS A 442 13.33 -1.63 -19.52
N GLY A 443 13.14 -2.96 -19.43
CA GLY A 443 11.80 -3.57 -19.47
C GLY A 443 10.90 -3.07 -18.34
N VAL A 444 11.47 -2.89 -17.13
CA VAL A 444 10.75 -2.33 -16.00
C VAL A 444 10.42 -0.85 -16.23
N TRP A 445 11.37 -0.07 -16.73
CA TRP A 445 11.18 1.37 -16.96
C TRP A 445 10.14 1.65 -18.06
N TRP A 446 10.09 0.84 -19.11
CA TRP A 446 9.01 0.90 -20.10
C TRP A 446 7.65 0.57 -19.49
N THR A 447 7.59 -0.44 -18.62
CA THR A 447 6.36 -0.77 -17.88
C THR A 447 5.92 0.42 -17.02
N VAL A 448 6.83 1.01 -16.25
CA VAL A 448 6.54 2.19 -15.41
C VAL A 448 6.05 3.37 -16.24
N ALA A 449 6.70 3.64 -17.40
CA ALA A 449 6.29 4.69 -18.30
C ALA A 449 4.87 4.46 -18.88
N ALA A 450 4.57 3.23 -19.28
CA ALA A 450 3.25 2.86 -19.78
C ALA A 450 2.15 2.99 -18.70
N LEU A 451 2.44 2.57 -17.46
CA LEU A 451 1.53 2.75 -16.32
C LEU A 451 1.26 4.22 -16.03
N GLY A 452 2.30 5.07 -16.09
CA GLY A 452 2.15 6.53 -15.94
C GLY A 452 1.27 7.13 -17.02
N ALA A 453 1.50 6.79 -18.29
CA ALA A 453 0.66 7.22 -19.41
C ALA A 453 -0.79 6.72 -19.23
N GLY A 454 -0.96 5.48 -18.78
CA GLY A 454 -2.29 4.91 -18.46
C GLY A 454 -3.03 5.70 -17.39
N ILE A 455 -2.34 6.14 -16.32
CA ILE A 455 -2.94 7.01 -15.28
C ILE A 455 -3.39 8.35 -15.87
N ALA A 456 -2.56 9.00 -16.70
CA ALA A 456 -2.91 10.27 -17.32
C ALA A 456 -4.14 10.12 -18.23
N LEU A 457 -4.17 9.09 -19.09
CA LEU A 457 -5.28 8.81 -20.00
C LEU A 457 -6.58 8.48 -19.25
N LEU A 458 -6.51 7.60 -18.23
CA LEU A 458 -7.66 7.28 -17.38
C LEU A 458 -8.13 8.50 -16.59
N GLY A 459 -7.21 9.37 -16.16
CA GLY A 459 -7.53 10.65 -15.52
C GLY A 459 -8.40 11.53 -16.43
N VAL A 460 -8.03 11.68 -17.69
CA VAL A 460 -8.82 12.41 -18.69
C VAL A 460 -10.16 11.71 -18.94
N ALA A 461 -10.17 10.41 -19.17
CA ALA A 461 -11.38 9.65 -19.49
C ALA A 461 -12.40 9.64 -18.33
N SER A 462 -11.93 9.59 -17.07
CA SER A 462 -12.78 9.47 -15.87
C SER A 462 -13.39 10.77 -15.40
N THR A 463 -12.93 11.92 -15.90
CA THR A 463 -13.37 13.25 -15.44
C THR A 463 -14.30 13.96 -16.44
N GLY A 464 -14.54 13.36 -17.60
CA GLY A 464 -15.41 13.91 -18.64
C GLY A 464 -16.91 13.86 -18.27
N PRO A 465 -17.76 14.64 -19.00
CA PRO A 465 -19.21 14.68 -18.75
C PRO A 465 -19.91 13.31 -18.88
N TRP A 466 -19.39 12.44 -19.74
CA TRP A 466 -19.91 11.08 -19.88
C TRP A 466 -19.62 10.23 -18.63
N ALA A 467 -18.42 10.33 -18.10
CA ALA A 467 -18.02 9.59 -16.91
C ALA A 467 -18.83 10.00 -15.68
N THR A 468 -19.06 11.29 -15.46
CA THR A 468 -19.88 11.81 -14.35
C THR A 468 -21.34 11.36 -14.44
N ARG A 469 -21.89 11.22 -15.65
CA ARG A 469 -23.26 10.65 -15.85
C ARG A 469 -23.35 9.19 -15.42
N THR A 470 -22.28 8.39 -15.64
CA THR A 470 -22.28 6.99 -15.20
C THR A 470 -22.26 6.89 -13.66
N ALA A 471 -21.56 7.79 -12.99
CA ALA A 471 -21.54 7.85 -11.52
C ALA A 471 -22.93 8.20 -10.96
N ALA A 472 -23.62 9.19 -11.53
CA ALA A 472 -24.97 9.57 -11.11
C ALA A 472 -25.96 8.39 -11.24
N ARG A 473 -25.96 7.68 -12.36
CA ARG A 473 -26.80 6.48 -12.58
C ARG A 473 -26.53 5.37 -11.57
N THR A 474 -25.29 5.21 -11.12
CA THR A 474 -24.93 4.19 -10.14
C THR A 474 -25.33 4.59 -8.73
N ALA A 475 -25.46 5.88 -8.44
CA ALA A 475 -25.93 6.38 -7.16
C ALA A 475 -27.44 6.21 -6.97
N ASP A 476 -28.21 6.22 -8.07
CA ASP A 476 -29.67 6.09 -8.09
C ASP A 476 -30.18 4.64 -8.13
N SER A 477 -29.30 3.67 -8.41
CA SER A 477 -29.60 2.23 -8.50
C SER A 477 -29.24 1.45 -7.23
#